data_be00726e5fd1a92b62b0b0cc3402f437
#
_entry.id   be00726e5fd1a92b62b0b0cc3402f437
#
_cell.length_a   1.000
_cell.length_b   1.000
_cell.length_c   1.000
_cell.angle_alpha   90.00
_cell.angle_beta   90.00
_cell.angle_gamma   90.00
#
_symmetry.space_group_name_H-M   'P 1'
#
loop_
_entity.id
_entity.type
_entity.pdbx_description
1 polymer ?
#
loop_
_entity_poly.entity_id
_entity_poly.type
_entity_poly.pdbx_seq_one_letter_code
_entity_poly.pdbx_strand_id
1 'polypeptide(L)'
;MEQRTVRSTAVATAVATTVATAPGTRPAAAARRRGPARRVVARAVVPALAAALALAGCQAGLPDMEPGRTPSASESPASPEPTSPSPSAPTTAPEPTPTETPEPEPTTTETPEPSTPPPAAEPAPEPTPEAPPEPVELARGATGERVVALQQRLADLGYFIGAPDGDFGGGTQQAVWALQKAAGLSRDGVVGPATQAALDEGVTPQPRSGSGKVVEIDLDRQLLLAVEDGRVVTVVNASSGNGESYEAKGRTYRASTPRGTFQVGRQVDGNHSSSLELGDMWRPKFFTGGIAVHGSGSIPPWPASHGCVRVANSAMNWLWDTWRADPGTTVLVY
;
A
#
# COMPACT_ATOMS: atom_id res chain seq x y z
N MET A 1 1.51 3.58 -68.86
CA MET A 1 2.12 4.50 -67.89
C MET A 1 2.59 3.62 -66.73
N GLU A 2 3.93 3.47 -66.71
CA GLU A 2 4.64 2.40 -66.01
C GLU A 2 4.73 2.58 -64.52
N GLN A 3 4.39 1.53 -63.77
CA GLN A 3 4.68 1.42 -62.34
C GLN A 3 6.09 0.85 -62.18
N ARG A 4 7.02 1.65 -61.60
CA ARG A 4 8.34 1.20 -61.21
C ARG A 4 8.32 0.62 -59.81
N THR A 5 8.44 -0.69 -59.71
CA THR A 5 8.68 -1.45 -58.50
C THR A 5 10.16 -1.27 -58.07
N VAL A 6 10.41 -0.69 -56.90
CA VAL A 6 11.73 -0.64 -56.27
C VAL A 6 11.87 -1.81 -55.33
N ARG A 7 12.72 -2.77 -55.65
CA ARG A 7 13.12 -3.88 -54.77
C ARG A 7 14.26 -3.38 -53.86
N SER A 8 14.01 -3.40 -52.54
CA SER A 8 15.03 -3.17 -51.51
C SER A 8 15.68 -4.49 -51.16
N THR A 9 16.98 -4.59 -51.40
CA THR A 9 17.82 -5.74 -51.08
C THR A 9 18.40 -5.53 -49.67
N ALA A 10 17.99 -6.35 -48.70
CA ALA A 10 18.58 -6.34 -47.34
C ALA A 10 19.85 -7.19 -47.37
N VAL A 11 20.98 -6.57 -47.06
CA VAL A 11 22.28 -7.24 -46.83
C VAL A 11 22.36 -7.60 -45.35
N ALA A 12 22.34 -8.91 -45.05
CA ALA A 12 22.60 -9.44 -43.73
C ALA A 12 24.12 -9.60 -43.50
N THR A 13 24.70 -8.82 -42.61
CA THR A 13 26.09 -8.97 -42.19
C THR A 13 26.12 -9.90 -40.96
N ALA A 14 26.61 -11.12 -41.13
CA ALA A 14 26.88 -12.05 -40.06
C ALA A 14 28.24 -11.70 -39.43
N VAL A 15 28.24 -11.36 -38.13
CA VAL A 15 29.44 -11.23 -37.31
C VAL A 15 29.68 -12.56 -36.61
N ALA A 16 30.73 -13.26 -37.04
CA ALA A 16 31.23 -14.47 -36.39
C ALA A 16 32.10 -14.08 -35.19
N THR A 17 31.64 -14.41 -33.98
CA THR A 17 32.43 -14.27 -32.76
C THR A 17 33.22 -15.55 -32.50
N THR A 18 34.53 -15.48 -32.64
CA THR A 18 35.49 -16.55 -32.37
C THR A 18 35.71 -16.64 -30.87
N VAL A 19 35.34 -17.78 -30.26
CA VAL A 19 35.62 -18.11 -28.86
C VAL A 19 37.05 -18.67 -28.77
N ALA A 20 37.94 -17.96 -28.10
CA ALA A 20 39.29 -18.43 -27.77
C ALA A 20 39.22 -19.27 -26.49
N THR A 21 39.63 -20.56 -26.63
CA THR A 21 39.78 -21.52 -25.53
C THR A 21 41.14 -21.32 -24.85
N ALA A 22 41.18 -20.98 -23.56
CA ALA A 22 42.40 -20.95 -22.76
C ALA A 22 42.58 -22.29 -22.02
N PRO A 23 43.84 -22.76 -21.84
CA PRO A 23 44.12 -24.08 -21.29
C PRO A 23 43.98 -24.13 -19.76
N GLY A 24 43.46 -25.25 -19.29
CA GLY A 24 43.12 -25.54 -17.90
C GLY A 24 44.30 -25.62 -16.95
N THR A 25 44.08 -25.08 -15.76
CA THR A 25 44.86 -25.32 -14.56
C THR A 25 44.09 -26.30 -13.64
N ARG A 26 44.73 -27.46 -13.36
CA ARG A 26 44.24 -28.50 -12.42
C ARG A 26 44.32 -27.95 -10.99
N PRO A 27 43.29 -28.07 -10.15
CA PRO A 27 43.46 -27.89 -8.70
C PRO A 27 43.99 -29.21 -8.05
N ALA A 28 44.92 -29.04 -7.12
CA ALA A 28 45.54 -30.06 -6.31
C ALA A 28 44.55 -30.75 -5.36
N ALA A 29 44.72 -32.06 -5.18
CA ALA A 29 43.97 -32.88 -4.27
C ALA A 29 44.20 -32.49 -2.81
N ALA A 30 43.17 -32.03 -2.11
CA ALA A 30 43.18 -31.85 -0.67
C ALA A 30 42.80 -33.16 0.04
N ALA A 31 43.72 -33.64 0.89
CA ALA A 31 43.63 -34.86 1.68
C ALA A 31 42.44 -34.83 2.65
N ARG A 32 41.58 -35.82 2.56
CA ARG A 32 40.47 -36.07 3.52
C ARG A 32 41.08 -36.60 4.84
N ARG A 33 41.01 -35.80 5.89
CA ARG A 33 41.19 -36.29 7.28
C ARG A 33 39.88 -36.91 7.74
N ARG A 34 39.89 -38.23 7.98
CA ARG A 34 38.80 -38.98 8.62
C ARG A 34 38.82 -38.70 10.12
N GLY A 35 37.78 -38.07 10.67
CA GLY A 35 37.49 -38.00 12.11
C GLY A 35 36.60 -39.17 12.54
N PRO A 36 36.67 -39.60 13.81
CA PRO A 36 36.06 -40.86 14.25
C PRO A 36 34.53 -40.77 14.36
N ALA A 37 33.87 -41.84 13.89
CA ALA A 37 32.45 -42.06 13.99
C ALA A 37 31.98 -42.17 15.45
N ARG A 38 31.16 -41.29 15.93
CA ARG A 38 30.38 -41.47 17.17
C ARG A 38 29.14 -42.30 16.87
N ARG A 39 29.11 -43.51 17.42
CA ARG A 39 27.93 -44.39 17.44
C ARG A 39 26.85 -43.71 18.32
N VAL A 40 25.71 -43.34 17.74
CA VAL A 40 24.49 -42.99 18.46
C VAL A 40 23.72 -44.28 18.67
N VAL A 41 23.56 -44.65 19.93
CA VAL A 41 22.73 -45.77 20.38
C VAL A 41 21.28 -45.30 20.38
N ALA A 42 20.49 -45.85 19.47
CA ALA A 42 19.03 -45.67 19.49
C ALA A 42 18.41 -46.48 20.62
N ARG A 43 17.85 -45.84 21.60
CA ARG A 43 16.95 -46.48 22.59
C ARG A 43 15.54 -46.47 22.03
N ALA A 44 15.05 -47.64 21.70
CA ALA A 44 13.66 -47.91 21.43
C ALA A 44 12.87 -47.84 22.74
N VAL A 45 11.87 -46.99 22.81
CA VAL A 45 10.87 -47.04 23.88
C VAL A 45 9.60 -47.60 23.28
N VAL A 46 9.20 -48.73 23.78
CA VAL A 46 7.96 -49.45 23.48
C VAL A 46 6.84 -48.81 24.29
N PRO A 47 5.67 -48.46 23.72
CA PRO A 47 4.52 -48.06 24.50
C PRO A 47 3.77 -49.26 25.02
N ALA A 48 3.56 -49.35 26.34
CA ALA A 48 2.70 -50.31 26.97
C ALA A 48 1.22 -49.88 26.81
N LEU A 49 0.46 -50.87 26.37
CA LEU A 49 -1.00 -50.94 26.32
C LEU A 49 -1.54 -50.99 27.74
N ALA A 50 -2.53 -50.23 28.10
CA ALA A 50 -3.44 -50.55 29.22
C ALA A 50 -4.86 -50.22 28.83
N ALA A 51 -5.66 -51.23 28.82
CA ALA A 51 -7.07 -51.25 28.51
C ALA A 51 -7.92 -51.12 29.77
N ALA A 52 -9.11 -50.67 29.54
CA ALA A 52 -10.41 -51.16 30.07
C ALA A 52 -11.05 -50.59 31.34
N LEU A 53 -12.32 -50.40 31.15
CA LEU A 53 -13.49 -50.52 32.03
C LEU A 53 -13.70 -49.39 33.09
N ALA A 54 -14.86 -48.81 33.19
CA ALA A 54 -16.16 -49.40 33.42
C ALA A 54 -17.33 -48.40 33.31
N LEU A 55 -18.46 -48.96 32.99
CA LEU A 55 -19.81 -48.41 33.06
C LEU A 55 -20.17 -47.87 34.44
N ALA A 56 -20.89 -46.76 34.48
CA ALA A 56 -22.01 -46.56 35.42
C ALA A 56 -22.91 -45.45 34.88
N GLY A 57 -24.14 -45.82 34.58
CA GLY A 57 -25.21 -44.93 34.19
C GLY A 57 -25.82 -44.20 35.40
N CYS A 58 -26.32 -43.02 35.12
CA CYS A 58 -27.41 -42.44 35.89
C CYS A 58 -28.30 -41.66 34.89
N GLN A 59 -29.46 -42.24 34.61
CA GLN A 59 -30.58 -41.54 34.02
C GLN A 59 -31.22 -40.67 35.12
N ALA A 60 -31.42 -39.42 34.80
CA ALA A 60 -32.39 -38.59 35.52
C ALA A 60 -32.97 -37.57 34.52
N GLY A 61 -34.19 -37.84 34.10
CA GLY A 61 -35.36 -37.01 34.23
C GLY A 61 -35.38 -35.76 33.35
N LEU A 62 -35.99 -35.89 32.18
CA LEU A 62 -36.58 -34.75 31.47
C LEU A 62 -37.93 -34.41 32.10
N PRO A 63 -38.27 -33.15 32.35
CA PRO A 63 -39.65 -32.73 32.42
C PRO A 63 -40.16 -32.33 31.07
N ASP A 64 -41.25 -32.94 30.67
CA ASP A 64 -42.14 -32.50 29.59
C ASP A 64 -42.58 -31.04 29.82
N MET A 65 -42.47 -30.21 28.81
CA MET A 65 -43.24 -28.96 28.72
C MET A 65 -43.98 -28.91 27.40
N GLU A 66 -45.28 -28.86 27.56
CA GLU A 66 -46.32 -28.76 26.54
C GLU A 66 -46.16 -27.61 25.56
N PRO A 67 -46.70 -27.77 24.33
CA PRO A 67 -46.80 -26.69 23.37
C PRO A 67 -48.06 -25.88 23.58
N GLY A 68 -47.95 -24.63 23.98
CA GLY A 68 -49.13 -23.79 24.11
C GLY A 68 -48.82 -22.34 24.41
N ARG A 69 -48.93 -21.53 23.36
CA ARG A 69 -49.46 -20.17 23.28
C ARG A 69 -48.57 -19.23 22.45
N THR A 70 -49.03 -19.00 21.25
CA THR A 70 -48.72 -17.78 20.49
C THR A 70 -49.22 -16.54 21.23
N PRO A 71 -48.42 -15.51 21.45
CA PRO A 71 -48.92 -14.16 21.67
C PRO A 71 -49.02 -13.42 20.34
N SER A 72 -50.19 -12.88 20.21
CA SER A 72 -50.73 -11.92 19.25
C SER A 72 -49.76 -10.77 18.91
N ALA A 73 -49.83 -10.36 17.66
CA ALA A 73 -49.21 -9.15 17.13
C ALA A 73 -49.54 -7.93 18.03
N SER A 74 -48.48 -7.21 18.37
CA SER A 74 -48.60 -5.88 18.94
C SER A 74 -48.01 -4.88 17.93
N GLU A 75 -48.81 -3.90 17.65
CA GLU A 75 -48.62 -2.87 16.67
C GLU A 75 -47.29 -2.10 16.84
N SER A 76 -46.61 -1.91 15.73
CA SER A 76 -45.46 -1.04 15.60
C SER A 76 -45.95 0.42 15.55
N PRO A 77 -45.42 1.35 16.35
CA PRO A 77 -45.68 2.75 16.15
C PRO A 77 -44.88 3.27 14.96
N ALA A 78 -45.58 4.03 14.12
CA ALA A 78 -45.09 4.69 12.92
C ALA A 78 -43.86 5.56 13.21
N SER A 79 -42.86 5.37 12.40
CA SER A 79 -41.67 6.25 12.30
C SER A 79 -42.08 7.60 11.73
N PRO A 80 -41.66 8.73 12.28
CA PRO A 80 -41.90 10.03 11.63
C PRO A 80 -41.00 10.17 10.40
N GLU A 81 -41.64 10.59 9.30
CA GLU A 81 -40.97 11.00 8.07
C GLU A 81 -39.97 12.15 8.31
N PRO A 82 -38.79 12.13 7.69
CA PRO A 82 -37.92 13.29 7.71
C PRO A 82 -38.46 14.34 6.75
N THR A 83 -38.87 15.45 7.31
CA THR A 83 -39.19 16.68 6.56
C THR A 83 -37.91 17.22 5.91
N SER A 84 -37.93 17.24 4.60
CA SER A 84 -36.95 17.89 3.74
C SER A 84 -36.92 19.40 3.98
N PRO A 85 -35.76 20.04 4.20
CA PRO A 85 -35.72 21.50 4.20
C PRO A 85 -35.80 22.03 2.75
N SER A 86 -36.72 22.95 2.58
CA SER A 86 -36.94 23.74 1.37
C SER A 86 -35.70 24.55 0.98
N PRO A 87 -35.36 24.67 -0.31
CA PRO A 87 -34.20 25.45 -0.73
C PRO A 87 -34.47 26.95 -0.55
N SER A 88 -33.60 27.62 0.19
CA SER A 88 -33.54 29.06 0.32
C SER A 88 -33.20 29.72 -1.03
N ALA A 89 -33.91 30.77 -1.38
CA ALA A 89 -33.76 31.56 -2.58
C ALA A 89 -32.36 32.20 -2.71
N PRO A 90 -31.86 32.44 -3.94
CA PRO A 90 -30.57 33.07 -4.16
C PRO A 90 -30.62 34.57 -3.80
N THR A 91 -29.67 34.98 -2.99
CA THR A 91 -29.41 36.39 -2.68
C THR A 91 -28.79 37.05 -3.90
N THR A 92 -29.47 38.06 -4.39
CA THR A 92 -29.07 38.94 -5.50
C THR A 92 -27.75 39.64 -5.15
N ALA A 93 -26.75 39.50 -6.01
CA ALA A 93 -25.52 40.27 -5.94
C ALA A 93 -25.77 41.74 -6.34
N PRO A 94 -25.09 42.72 -5.74
CA PRO A 94 -25.21 44.10 -6.15
C PRO A 94 -24.50 44.36 -7.49
N GLU A 95 -25.17 45.12 -8.33
CA GLU A 95 -24.75 45.61 -9.64
C GLU A 95 -23.52 46.54 -9.52
N PRO A 96 -22.50 46.44 -10.41
CA PRO A 96 -21.36 47.34 -10.36
C PRO A 96 -21.73 48.73 -10.92
N THR A 97 -21.43 49.76 -10.14
CA THR A 97 -21.52 51.17 -10.50
C THR A 97 -20.54 51.49 -11.65
N PRO A 98 -20.94 52.25 -12.67
CA PRO A 98 -20.08 52.66 -13.74
C PRO A 98 -19.02 53.68 -13.28
N THR A 99 -17.76 53.37 -13.50
CA THR A 99 -16.64 54.29 -13.29
C THR A 99 -16.59 55.31 -14.42
N GLU A 100 -16.68 56.57 -14.09
CA GLU A 100 -16.49 57.70 -15.02
C GLU A 100 -15.09 57.71 -15.62
N THR A 101 -15.06 57.93 -16.93
CA THR A 101 -13.86 58.19 -17.72
C THR A 101 -13.40 59.63 -17.49
N PRO A 102 -12.15 59.89 -17.10
CA PRO A 102 -11.63 61.24 -17.07
C PRO A 102 -11.29 61.73 -18.49
N GLU A 103 -11.73 62.96 -18.74
CA GLU A 103 -11.53 63.81 -19.92
C GLU A 103 -10.02 64.16 -20.06
N PRO A 104 -9.43 64.23 -21.29
CA PRO A 104 -8.03 64.59 -21.48
C PRO A 104 -7.79 66.10 -21.35
N GLU A 105 -6.84 66.48 -20.51
CA GLU A 105 -6.33 67.84 -20.39
C GLU A 105 -5.45 68.24 -21.63
N PRO A 106 -5.39 69.56 -21.96
CA PRO A 106 -4.77 70.06 -23.18
C PRO A 106 -3.26 70.05 -23.09
N THR A 107 -2.64 69.56 -24.19
CA THR A 107 -1.21 69.53 -24.46
C THR A 107 -0.66 70.94 -24.60
N THR A 108 0.23 71.36 -23.71
CA THR A 108 1.09 72.56 -23.94
C THR A 108 2.34 72.13 -24.73
N THR A 109 2.49 72.78 -25.86
CA THR A 109 3.68 72.63 -26.74
C THR A 109 4.86 73.38 -26.13
N GLU A 110 5.88 72.70 -25.68
CA GLU A 110 7.19 73.27 -25.32
C GLU A 110 8.17 73.21 -26.49
N THR A 111 8.84 74.31 -26.69
CA THR A 111 9.87 74.59 -27.67
C THR A 111 11.13 73.72 -27.39
N PRO A 112 11.81 73.16 -28.39
CA PRO A 112 13.00 72.32 -28.19
C PRO A 112 14.23 73.14 -27.79
N GLU A 113 14.81 72.80 -26.65
CA GLU A 113 16.12 73.23 -26.18
C GLU A 113 17.22 72.31 -26.79
N PRO A 114 18.45 72.84 -27.08
CA PRO A 114 19.45 72.08 -27.82
C PRO A 114 20.04 70.91 -27.04
N SER A 115 20.04 69.78 -27.73
CA SER A 115 20.51 68.48 -27.25
C SER A 115 21.98 68.46 -26.88
N THR A 116 22.30 68.14 -25.61
CA THR A 116 23.60 67.65 -25.16
C THR A 116 23.76 66.19 -25.59
N PRO A 117 24.93 65.74 -26.08
CA PRO A 117 25.10 64.34 -26.47
C PRO A 117 24.97 63.44 -25.22
N PRO A 118 24.33 62.26 -25.35
CA PRO A 118 24.14 61.34 -24.22
C PRO A 118 25.46 60.78 -23.76
N PRO A 119 25.65 60.57 -22.41
CA PRO A 119 26.75 59.84 -21.84
C PRO A 119 26.73 58.40 -22.40
N ALA A 120 27.94 57.87 -22.65
CA ALA A 120 28.13 56.50 -23.10
C ALA A 120 27.33 55.53 -22.23
N ALA A 121 26.52 54.68 -22.85
CA ALA A 121 25.75 53.66 -22.15
C ALA A 121 26.71 52.74 -21.40
N GLU A 122 26.51 52.63 -20.07
CA GLU A 122 27.13 51.56 -19.32
C GLU A 122 26.71 50.20 -19.91
N PRO A 123 27.64 49.22 -20.02
CA PRO A 123 27.30 47.91 -20.54
C PRO A 123 26.18 47.31 -19.68
N ALA A 124 25.11 46.88 -20.34
CA ALA A 124 24.01 46.18 -19.65
C ALA A 124 24.56 45.00 -18.86
N PRO A 125 24.10 44.78 -17.62
CA PRO A 125 24.52 43.61 -16.83
C PRO A 125 24.27 42.34 -17.63
N GLU A 126 25.28 41.50 -17.74
CA GLU A 126 25.15 40.18 -18.36
C GLU A 126 24.02 39.43 -17.62
N PRO A 127 23.15 38.68 -18.36
CA PRO A 127 22.08 37.93 -17.71
C PRO A 127 22.70 36.94 -16.74
N THR A 128 22.41 37.10 -15.45
CA THR A 128 22.76 36.11 -14.43
C THR A 128 22.19 34.77 -14.87
N PRO A 129 23.00 33.68 -14.92
CA PRO A 129 22.48 32.37 -15.27
C PRO A 129 21.29 32.05 -14.38
N GLU A 130 20.12 31.85 -14.97
CA GLU A 130 18.92 31.41 -14.27
C GLU A 130 19.25 30.08 -13.59
N ALA A 131 19.14 30.03 -12.27
CA ALA A 131 19.35 28.79 -11.53
C ALA A 131 18.46 27.68 -12.13
N PRO A 132 18.95 26.44 -12.26
CA PRO A 132 18.10 25.36 -12.76
C PRO A 132 16.82 25.30 -11.94
N PRO A 133 15.65 25.15 -12.57
CA PRO A 133 14.38 25.08 -11.84
C PRO A 133 14.47 23.98 -10.79
N GLU A 134 14.14 24.30 -9.54
CA GLU A 134 14.10 23.32 -8.48
C GLU A 134 13.17 22.15 -8.88
N PRO A 135 13.55 20.90 -8.60
CA PRO A 135 12.74 19.75 -8.97
C PRO A 135 11.37 19.89 -8.31
N VAL A 136 10.34 20.04 -9.12
CA VAL A 136 8.96 20.15 -8.66
C VAL A 136 8.58 18.83 -8.01
N GLU A 137 8.38 18.87 -6.68
CA GLU A 137 7.93 17.72 -5.91
C GLU A 137 6.56 17.22 -6.41
N LEU A 138 6.34 15.90 -6.37
CA LEU A 138 5.04 15.30 -6.65
C LEU A 138 4.34 14.93 -5.35
N ALA A 139 3.12 15.41 -5.19
CA ALA A 139 2.28 15.14 -4.03
C ALA A 139 0.84 14.88 -4.47
N ARG A 140 0.01 14.53 -3.52
CA ARG A 140 -1.42 14.30 -3.76
C ARG A 140 -2.08 15.50 -4.46
N GLY A 141 -2.79 15.20 -5.55
CA GLY A 141 -3.41 16.19 -6.44
C GLY A 141 -2.57 16.56 -7.65
N ALA A 142 -1.29 16.15 -7.71
CA ALA A 142 -0.49 16.28 -8.93
C ALA A 142 -1.04 15.38 -10.05
N THR A 143 -0.92 15.82 -11.30
CA THR A 143 -1.40 15.07 -12.48
C THR A 143 -0.39 15.11 -13.63
N GLY A 144 -0.57 14.21 -14.61
CA GLY A 144 0.15 14.23 -15.87
C GLY A 144 1.27 13.19 -15.99
N GLU A 145 2.10 13.31 -17.02
CA GLU A 145 3.08 12.28 -17.42
C GLU A 145 4.10 11.92 -16.34
N ARG A 146 4.51 12.88 -15.51
CA ARG A 146 5.43 12.61 -14.40
C ARG A 146 4.78 11.70 -13.35
N VAL A 147 3.47 11.82 -13.14
CA VAL A 147 2.71 10.93 -12.24
C VAL A 147 2.57 9.55 -12.86
N VAL A 148 2.31 9.44 -14.18
CA VAL A 148 2.31 8.15 -14.90
C VAL A 148 3.65 7.44 -14.72
N ALA A 149 4.77 8.15 -14.94
CA ALA A 149 6.10 7.59 -14.78
C ALA A 149 6.39 7.11 -13.35
N LEU A 150 5.97 7.90 -12.34
CA LEU A 150 6.04 7.51 -10.93
C LEU A 150 5.25 6.23 -10.65
N GLN A 151 4.00 6.19 -11.09
CA GLN A 151 3.11 5.04 -10.90
C GLN A 151 3.66 3.78 -11.55
N GLN A 152 4.15 3.90 -12.80
CA GLN A 152 4.80 2.80 -13.50
C GLN A 152 6.03 2.30 -12.73
N ARG A 153 6.90 3.21 -12.28
CA ARG A 153 8.09 2.83 -11.52
C ARG A 153 7.76 2.14 -10.20
N LEU A 154 6.76 2.62 -9.47
CA LEU A 154 6.28 1.96 -8.25
C LEU A 154 5.76 0.55 -8.53
N ALA A 155 4.98 0.37 -9.61
CA ALA A 155 4.49 -0.93 -10.04
C ALA A 155 5.65 -1.89 -10.41
N ASP A 156 6.64 -1.42 -11.18
CA ASP A 156 7.81 -2.20 -11.59
C ASP A 156 8.64 -2.67 -10.38
N LEU A 157 8.67 -1.88 -9.31
CA LEU A 157 9.31 -2.23 -8.04
C LEU A 157 8.45 -3.14 -7.15
N GLY A 158 7.23 -3.48 -7.58
CA GLY A 158 6.33 -4.37 -6.84
C GLY A 158 5.55 -3.68 -5.72
N TYR A 159 5.52 -2.35 -5.65
CA TYR A 159 4.62 -1.65 -4.74
C TYR A 159 3.18 -1.75 -5.22
N PHE A 160 2.26 -2.03 -4.29
CA PHE A 160 0.85 -2.17 -4.64
C PHE A 160 0.27 -0.83 -5.09
N ILE A 161 -0.07 -0.76 -6.36
CA ILE A 161 -0.68 0.40 -7.01
C ILE A 161 -1.65 -0.09 -8.09
N GLY A 162 -2.64 0.72 -8.43
CA GLY A 162 -3.51 0.47 -9.59
C GLY A 162 -2.80 0.68 -10.93
N ALA A 163 -3.53 0.56 -12.00
CA ALA A 163 -3.00 0.92 -13.32
C ALA A 163 -2.58 2.41 -13.30
N PRO A 164 -1.45 2.76 -13.95
CA PRO A 164 -1.04 4.14 -14.08
C PRO A 164 -2.11 4.96 -14.81
N ASP A 165 -2.66 5.95 -14.13
CA ASP A 165 -3.74 6.83 -14.61
C ASP A 165 -3.32 8.30 -14.75
N GLY A 166 -2.13 8.63 -14.24
CA GLY A 166 -1.60 10.00 -14.25
C GLY A 166 -2.17 10.89 -13.16
N ASP A 167 -2.96 10.34 -12.22
CA ASP A 167 -3.49 11.09 -11.08
C ASP A 167 -2.80 10.65 -9.78
N PHE A 168 -2.15 11.58 -9.09
CA PHE A 168 -1.62 11.32 -7.75
C PHE A 168 -2.77 11.28 -6.74
N GLY A 169 -3.56 10.23 -6.81
CA GLY A 169 -4.69 9.96 -5.92
C GLY A 169 -4.28 9.25 -4.63
N GLY A 170 -5.30 8.74 -3.90
CA GLY A 170 -5.07 7.99 -2.67
C GLY A 170 -4.27 6.70 -2.87
N GLY A 171 -4.45 6.00 -4.00
CA GLY A 171 -3.69 4.79 -4.34
C GLY A 171 -2.19 5.06 -4.52
N THR A 172 -1.86 6.11 -5.28
CA THR A 172 -0.47 6.56 -5.48
C THR A 172 0.16 6.97 -4.16
N GLN A 173 -0.55 7.70 -3.31
CA GLN A 173 -0.07 8.07 -1.97
C GLN A 173 0.23 6.85 -1.09
N GLN A 174 -0.62 5.81 -1.12
CA GLN A 174 -0.36 4.56 -0.38
C GLN A 174 0.93 3.87 -0.85
N ALA A 175 1.18 3.84 -2.16
CA ALA A 175 2.39 3.25 -2.72
C ALA A 175 3.65 4.08 -2.39
N VAL A 176 3.56 5.41 -2.43
CA VAL A 176 4.66 6.30 -2.02
C VAL A 176 4.98 6.12 -0.53
N TRP A 177 3.99 6.06 0.35
CA TRP A 177 4.22 5.74 1.77
C TRP A 177 4.89 4.37 1.94
N ALA A 178 4.50 3.36 1.18
CA ALA A 178 5.13 2.04 1.24
C ALA A 178 6.61 2.09 0.85
N LEU A 179 6.96 2.84 -0.21
CA LEU A 179 8.36 3.08 -0.61
C LEU A 179 9.13 3.83 0.48
N GLN A 180 8.59 4.93 0.99
CA GLN A 180 9.23 5.73 2.06
C GLN A 180 9.51 4.89 3.30
N LYS A 181 8.57 4.02 3.68
CA LYS A 181 8.72 3.06 4.77
C LYS A 181 9.84 2.03 4.50
N ALA A 182 9.88 1.48 3.29
CA ALA A 182 10.90 0.53 2.88
C ALA A 182 12.30 1.17 2.90
N ALA A 183 12.39 2.42 2.46
CA ALA A 183 13.63 3.22 2.42
C ALA A 183 14.01 3.85 3.77
N GLY A 184 13.16 3.76 4.80
CA GLY A 184 13.41 4.40 6.10
C GLY A 184 13.34 5.94 6.05
N LEU A 185 12.61 6.49 5.09
CA LEU A 185 12.41 7.93 4.90
C LEU A 185 11.24 8.48 5.73
N SER A 186 11.13 9.81 5.77
CA SER A 186 9.93 10.49 6.26
C SER A 186 8.69 10.01 5.47
N ARG A 187 7.60 9.75 6.18
CA ARG A 187 6.36 9.18 5.62
C ARG A 187 5.36 10.29 5.31
N ASP A 188 5.80 11.30 4.58
CA ASP A 188 5.01 12.49 4.23
C ASP A 188 4.11 12.30 3.00
N GLY A 189 4.41 11.27 2.17
CA GLY A 189 3.69 11.00 0.94
C GLY A 189 4.02 11.94 -0.21
N VAL A 190 5.17 12.63 -0.12
CA VAL A 190 5.70 13.55 -1.13
C VAL A 190 6.90 12.90 -1.83
N VAL A 191 6.94 12.99 -3.14
CA VAL A 191 8.09 12.54 -3.92
C VAL A 191 9.04 13.72 -4.12
N GLY A 192 9.77 14.03 -3.05
CA GLY A 192 10.90 14.96 -3.08
C GLY A 192 12.22 14.23 -3.43
N PRO A 193 13.37 14.92 -3.36
CA PRO A 193 14.67 14.37 -3.79
C PRO A 193 15.04 13.03 -3.15
N ALA A 194 14.81 12.86 -1.84
CA ALA A 194 15.13 11.62 -1.14
C ALA A 194 14.22 10.45 -1.59
N THR A 195 12.93 10.71 -1.79
CA THR A 195 12.00 9.69 -2.29
C THR A 195 12.30 9.33 -3.74
N GLN A 196 12.68 10.31 -4.57
CA GLN A 196 13.11 10.08 -5.94
C GLN A 196 14.38 9.22 -5.99
N ALA A 197 15.38 9.51 -5.16
CA ALA A 197 16.59 8.70 -5.07
C ALA A 197 16.28 7.24 -4.72
N ALA A 198 15.36 7.00 -3.76
CA ALA A 198 14.93 5.64 -3.41
C ALA A 198 14.22 4.92 -4.57
N LEU A 199 13.44 5.64 -5.40
CA LEU A 199 12.84 5.11 -6.63
C LEU A 199 13.92 4.72 -7.66
N ASP A 200 14.91 5.58 -7.85
CA ASP A 200 15.98 5.38 -8.82
C ASP A 200 16.88 4.20 -8.42
N GLU A 201 17.22 4.09 -7.15
CA GLU A 201 17.96 2.97 -6.55
C GLU A 201 17.16 1.66 -6.59
N GLY A 202 15.85 1.71 -6.76
CA GLY A 202 14.99 0.53 -6.77
C GLY A 202 14.84 -0.11 -5.39
N VAL A 203 14.70 0.70 -4.35
CA VAL A 203 14.57 0.21 -2.97
C VAL A 203 13.34 -0.68 -2.83
N THR A 204 13.54 -1.90 -2.32
CA THR A 204 12.48 -2.86 -1.99
C THR A 204 12.83 -3.59 -0.69
N PRO A 205 11.86 -3.91 0.17
CA PRO A 205 12.12 -4.67 1.38
C PRO A 205 12.49 -6.11 1.05
N GLN A 206 13.38 -6.70 1.85
CA GLN A 206 13.73 -8.12 1.73
C GLN A 206 12.76 -8.96 2.58
N PRO A 207 12.29 -10.11 2.07
CA PRO A 207 11.44 -11.01 2.83
C PRO A 207 12.25 -11.74 3.92
N ARG A 208 11.56 -12.18 4.97
CA ARG A 208 12.13 -13.04 6.01
C ARG A 208 11.86 -14.53 5.77
N SER A 209 10.79 -14.85 5.07
CA SER A 209 10.43 -16.21 4.69
C SER A 209 11.16 -16.63 3.41
N GLY A 210 11.63 -17.89 3.38
CA GLY A 210 12.40 -18.42 2.25
C GLY A 210 11.63 -19.39 1.35
N SER A 211 10.41 -19.79 1.72
CA SER A 211 9.63 -20.78 0.96
C SER A 211 8.13 -20.65 1.20
N GLY A 212 7.35 -21.13 0.23
CA GLY A 212 5.90 -21.11 0.27
C GLY A 212 5.29 -19.74 0.13
N LYS A 213 3.96 -19.68 0.28
CA LYS A 213 3.17 -18.46 0.24
C LYS A 213 3.01 -17.89 1.66
N VAL A 214 3.50 -16.68 1.89
CA VAL A 214 3.53 -16.06 3.22
C VAL A 214 3.06 -14.62 3.14
N VAL A 215 2.12 -14.24 4.01
CA VAL A 215 1.84 -12.84 4.33
C VAL A 215 2.81 -12.41 5.42
N GLU A 216 3.77 -11.59 5.11
CA GLU A 216 4.66 -10.98 6.11
C GLU A 216 4.15 -9.63 6.55
N ILE A 217 4.16 -9.36 7.85
CA ILE A 217 3.73 -8.10 8.45
C ILE A 217 4.90 -7.53 9.25
N ASP A 218 5.53 -6.51 8.68
CA ASP A 218 6.61 -5.75 9.32
C ASP A 218 5.98 -4.62 10.17
N LEU A 219 5.93 -4.84 11.48
CA LEU A 219 5.33 -3.87 12.41
C LEU A 219 6.19 -2.62 12.61
N ASP A 220 7.49 -2.73 12.42
CA ASP A 220 8.40 -1.58 12.63
C ASP A 220 8.31 -0.61 11.44
N ARG A 221 8.22 -1.16 10.24
CA ARG A 221 8.02 -0.38 9.02
C ARG A 221 6.55 -0.11 8.69
N GLN A 222 5.60 -0.87 9.27
CA GLN A 222 4.19 -0.79 8.93
C GLN A 222 3.92 -1.17 7.47
N LEU A 223 4.49 -2.31 7.04
CA LEU A 223 4.34 -2.88 5.71
C LEU A 223 3.71 -4.28 5.79
N LEU A 224 2.94 -4.63 4.78
CA LEU A 224 2.55 -6.00 4.48
C LEU A 224 3.25 -6.42 3.19
N LEU A 225 3.96 -7.55 3.23
CA LEU A 225 4.60 -8.15 2.06
C LEU A 225 3.85 -9.44 1.69
N ALA A 226 3.44 -9.56 0.45
CA ALA A 226 3.04 -10.83 -0.13
C ALA A 226 4.29 -11.53 -0.64
N VAL A 227 4.63 -12.69 -0.08
CA VAL A 227 5.87 -13.40 -0.39
C VAL A 227 5.56 -14.78 -0.95
N GLU A 228 6.24 -15.16 -2.03
CA GLU A 228 6.22 -16.50 -2.61
C GLU A 228 7.64 -17.01 -2.79
N ASP A 229 7.95 -18.17 -2.19
CA ASP A 229 9.23 -18.86 -2.29
C ASP A 229 10.44 -17.94 -2.09
N GLY A 230 10.37 -17.11 -1.04
CA GLY A 230 11.44 -16.19 -0.67
C GLY A 230 11.55 -14.94 -1.56
N ARG A 231 10.54 -14.64 -2.36
CA ARG A 231 10.47 -13.44 -3.21
C ARG A 231 9.28 -12.59 -2.84
N VAL A 232 9.51 -11.30 -2.68
CA VAL A 232 8.41 -10.33 -2.51
C VAL A 232 7.68 -10.18 -3.85
N VAL A 233 6.40 -10.54 -3.86
CA VAL A 233 5.50 -10.38 -5.01
C VAL A 233 4.91 -8.97 -4.99
N THR A 234 4.56 -8.48 -3.80
CA THR A 234 3.94 -7.15 -3.65
C THR A 234 4.19 -6.59 -2.27
N VAL A 235 4.46 -5.28 -2.22
CA VAL A 235 4.63 -4.47 -1.01
C VAL A 235 3.41 -3.58 -0.83
N VAL A 236 2.75 -3.68 0.31
CA VAL A 236 1.52 -2.93 0.60
C VAL A 236 1.73 -2.04 1.82
N ASN A 237 1.28 -0.77 1.73
CA ASN A 237 1.18 0.08 2.92
C ASN A 237 0.19 -0.53 3.91
N ALA A 238 0.59 -0.64 5.17
CA ALA A 238 -0.24 -1.18 6.24
C ALA A 238 -0.27 -0.25 7.45
N SER A 239 -1.28 -0.44 8.31
CA SER A 239 -1.40 0.24 9.60
C SER A 239 -1.90 -0.77 10.63
N SER A 240 -1.06 -1.10 11.61
CA SER A 240 -1.32 -2.10 12.66
C SER A 240 -1.80 -1.46 13.96
N GLY A 241 -1.92 -2.26 15.02
CA GLY A 241 -2.25 -1.80 16.37
C GLY A 241 -1.30 -0.72 16.88
N ASN A 242 -1.88 0.36 17.45
CA ASN A 242 -1.12 1.54 17.91
C ASN A 242 -0.47 1.37 19.29
N GLY A 243 -0.75 0.26 19.97
CA GLY A 243 -0.20 -0.06 21.28
C GLY A 243 -0.90 0.64 22.47
N GLU A 244 -1.92 1.45 22.25
CA GLU A 244 -2.66 2.15 23.28
C GLU A 244 -3.68 1.24 23.97
N SER A 245 -4.08 1.59 25.19
CA SER A 245 -5.21 0.96 25.86
C SER A 245 -6.51 1.59 25.39
N TYR A 246 -7.55 0.77 25.22
CA TYR A 246 -8.88 1.24 24.87
C TYR A 246 -9.96 0.43 25.60
N GLU A 247 -11.12 1.02 25.76
CA GLU A 247 -12.27 0.39 26.38
C GLU A 247 -13.26 -0.07 25.31
N ALA A 248 -13.75 -1.29 25.43
CA ALA A 248 -14.83 -1.81 24.61
C ALA A 248 -15.67 -2.79 25.43
N LYS A 249 -17.01 -2.62 25.37
CA LYS A 249 -17.97 -3.48 26.10
C LYS A 249 -17.63 -3.69 27.59
N GLY A 250 -17.22 -2.61 28.25
CA GLY A 250 -16.90 -2.61 29.68
C GLY A 250 -15.63 -3.35 30.07
N ARG A 251 -14.72 -3.57 29.11
CA ARG A 251 -13.40 -4.17 29.35
C ARG A 251 -12.31 -3.33 28.72
N THR A 252 -11.15 -3.27 29.38
CA THR A 252 -9.95 -2.65 28.87
C THR A 252 -9.18 -3.64 28.00
N TYR A 253 -8.77 -3.20 26.84
CA TYR A 253 -7.94 -3.94 25.88
C TYR A 253 -6.70 -3.14 25.53
N ARG A 254 -5.72 -3.81 24.95
CA ARG A 254 -4.54 -3.17 24.35
C ARG A 254 -4.59 -3.32 22.84
N ALA A 255 -4.40 -2.22 22.13
CA ALA A 255 -4.39 -2.17 20.67
C ALA A 255 -3.08 -2.75 20.10
N SER A 256 -2.87 -4.06 20.28
CA SER A 256 -1.62 -4.73 19.92
C SER A 256 -1.83 -5.74 18.80
N THR A 257 -0.94 -5.72 17.80
CA THR A 257 -0.80 -6.78 16.82
C THR A 257 0.30 -7.73 17.30
N PRO A 258 0.00 -8.98 17.67
CA PRO A 258 1.01 -9.88 18.24
C PRO A 258 2.02 -10.32 17.19
N ARG A 259 3.31 -10.33 17.57
CA ARG A 259 4.39 -10.91 16.77
C ARG A 259 4.34 -12.44 16.85
N GLY A 260 4.74 -13.12 15.78
CA GLY A 260 4.76 -14.59 15.73
C GLY A 260 4.43 -15.14 14.34
N THR A 261 4.31 -16.45 14.27
CA THR A 261 3.89 -17.16 13.05
C THR A 261 2.48 -17.71 13.26
N PHE A 262 1.61 -17.36 12.37
CA PHE A 262 0.18 -17.72 12.38
C PHE A 262 -0.21 -18.27 11.01
N GLN A 263 -1.50 -18.58 10.86
CA GLN A 263 -2.10 -18.94 9.57
C GLN A 263 -3.40 -18.18 9.37
N VAL A 264 -3.73 -17.89 8.13
CA VAL A 264 -5.07 -17.43 7.78
C VAL A 264 -6.06 -18.53 8.17
N GLY A 265 -6.98 -18.19 9.05
CA GLY A 265 -8.06 -19.08 9.48
C GLY A 265 -9.41 -18.63 8.93
N ARG A 266 -10.32 -18.23 9.82
CA ARG A 266 -11.63 -17.69 9.44
C ARG A 266 -11.47 -16.46 8.55
N GLN A 267 -12.31 -16.37 7.52
CA GLN A 267 -12.38 -15.22 6.63
C GLN A 267 -13.84 -14.90 6.30
N VAL A 268 -14.11 -13.66 5.94
CA VAL A 268 -15.46 -13.20 5.52
C VAL A 268 -15.32 -12.45 4.21
N ASP A 269 -16.04 -12.89 3.18
CA ASP A 269 -16.08 -12.21 1.88
C ASP A 269 -17.18 -11.15 1.89
N GLY A 270 -16.79 -9.92 2.20
CA GLY A 270 -17.71 -8.79 2.34
C GLY A 270 -17.39 -7.94 3.57
N ASN A 271 -18.28 -7.01 3.88
CA ASN A 271 -18.17 -6.17 5.07
C ASN A 271 -18.47 -6.99 6.34
N HIS A 272 -17.68 -6.79 7.38
CA HIS A 272 -17.81 -7.46 8.67
C HIS A 272 -17.66 -6.47 9.80
N SER A 273 -18.74 -6.31 10.59
CA SER A 273 -18.72 -5.41 11.74
C SER A 273 -17.98 -6.04 12.92
N SER A 274 -17.16 -5.25 13.58
CA SER A 274 -16.42 -5.68 14.77
C SER A 274 -17.38 -6.06 15.89
N SER A 275 -17.18 -7.24 16.50
CA SER A 275 -17.93 -7.65 17.70
C SER A 275 -17.69 -6.75 18.91
N LEU A 276 -16.62 -5.97 18.92
CA LEU A 276 -16.30 -4.96 19.93
C LEU A 276 -16.75 -3.54 19.55
N GLU A 277 -17.55 -3.39 18.46
CA GLU A 277 -18.06 -2.09 17.98
C GLU A 277 -16.95 -1.09 17.58
N LEU A 278 -15.82 -1.62 17.11
CA LEU A 278 -14.64 -0.84 16.67
C LEU A 278 -14.68 -0.45 15.19
N GLY A 279 -15.86 -0.54 14.57
CA GLY A 279 -16.08 -0.27 13.15
C GLY A 279 -16.03 -1.51 12.27
N ASP A 280 -16.10 -1.27 10.96
CA ASP A 280 -16.21 -2.30 9.94
C ASP A 280 -14.87 -2.69 9.35
N MET A 281 -14.79 -3.93 8.89
CA MET A 281 -13.64 -4.55 8.26
C MET A 281 -14.07 -5.05 6.86
N TRP A 282 -13.41 -4.57 5.81
CA TRP A 282 -13.66 -5.07 4.46
C TRP A 282 -12.90 -6.37 4.23
N ARG A 283 -13.63 -7.45 3.91
CA ARG A 283 -13.11 -8.78 3.54
C ARG A 283 -12.02 -9.33 4.49
N PRO A 284 -12.24 -9.36 5.83
CA PRO A 284 -11.20 -9.71 6.79
C PRO A 284 -10.73 -11.16 6.64
N LYS A 285 -9.43 -11.36 6.79
CA LYS A 285 -8.74 -12.65 6.94
C LYS A 285 -8.13 -12.70 8.33
N PHE A 286 -8.80 -13.44 9.24
CA PHE A 286 -8.35 -13.56 10.63
C PHE A 286 -7.19 -14.54 10.72
N PHE A 287 -6.16 -14.18 11.49
CA PHE A 287 -4.99 -15.03 11.67
C PHE A 287 -4.69 -15.35 13.15
N THR A 288 -5.24 -14.59 14.10
CA THR A 288 -5.15 -14.91 15.53
C THR A 288 -6.29 -14.25 16.30
N GLY A 289 -7.06 -15.03 17.06
CA GLY A 289 -8.22 -14.53 17.82
C GLY A 289 -9.16 -13.67 16.97
N GLY A 290 -9.37 -12.43 17.38
CA GLY A 290 -10.15 -11.42 16.65
C GLY A 290 -9.33 -10.52 15.72
N ILE A 291 -8.04 -10.78 15.55
CA ILE A 291 -7.13 -9.94 14.76
C ILE A 291 -7.04 -10.47 13.33
N ALA A 292 -7.20 -9.58 12.37
CA ALA A 292 -7.24 -9.87 10.95
C ALA A 292 -6.39 -8.89 10.14
N VAL A 293 -6.02 -9.29 8.93
CA VAL A 293 -5.73 -8.37 7.83
C VAL A 293 -7.07 -8.03 7.18
N HIS A 294 -7.35 -6.75 6.98
CA HIS A 294 -8.61 -6.32 6.37
C HIS A 294 -8.48 -5.00 5.60
N GLY A 295 -9.37 -4.79 4.66
CA GLY A 295 -9.50 -3.52 3.96
C GLY A 295 -10.09 -2.45 4.85
N SER A 296 -9.62 -1.21 4.66
CA SER A 296 -10.09 -0.02 5.37
C SER A 296 -10.04 1.20 4.44
N GLY A 297 -10.89 2.18 4.71
CA GLY A 297 -10.83 3.50 4.08
C GLY A 297 -9.77 4.43 4.69
N SER A 298 -9.16 4.04 5.83
CA SER A 298 -8.15 4.85 6.53
C SER A 298 -6.94 3.99 6.89
N ILE A 299 -5.84 4.21 6.17
CA ILE A 299 -4.57 3.51 6.36
C ILE A 299 -3.45 4.55 6.43
N PRO A 300 -3.31 5.25 7.56
CA PRO A 300 -2.23 6.21 7.75
C PRO A 300 -0.86 5.51 7.72
N PRO A 301 0.23 6.25 7.49
CA PRO A 301 1.56 5.66 7.40
C PRO A 301 2.16 5.24 8.75
N TRP A 302 1.41 5.34 9.85
CA TRP A 302 1.76 4.94 11.21
C TRP A 302 0.77 3.93 11.77
N PRO A 303 1.07 3.25 12.91
CA PRO A 303 0.11 2.39 13.61
C PRO A 303 -1.09 3.21 14.09
N ALA A 304 -2.32 2.74 13.78
CA ALA A 304 -3.55 3.47 14.13
C ALA A 304 -4.76 2.56 14.35
N SER A 305 -4.58 1.24 14.36
CA SER A 305 -5.68 0.29 14.59
C SER A 305 -5.76 -0.16 16.05
N HIS A 306 -6.81 -0.86 16.39
CA HIS A 306 -7.00 -1.52 17.68
C HIS A 306 -6.37 -2.93 17.74
N GLY A 307 -5.54 -3.30 16.75
CA GLY A 307 -4.83 -4.58 16.70
C GLY A 307 -4.86 -5.26 15.34
N CYS A 308 -5.90 -5.08 14.54
CA CYS A 308 -5.94 -5.55 13.16
C CYS A 308 -4.91 -4.85 12.28
N VAL A 309 -4.57 -5.45 11.15
CA VAL A 309 -3.70 -4.88 10.13
C VAL A 309 -4.55 -4.33 8.99
N ARG A 310 -4.63 -3.00 8.91
CA ARG A 310 -5.39 -2.30 7.88
C ARG A 310 -4.56 -2.18 6.60
N VAL A 311 -5.18 -2.46 5.46
CA VAL A 311 -4.66 -2.20 4.12
C VAL A 311 -5.74 -1.53 3.27
N ALA A 312 -5.40 -0.98 2.10
CA ALA A 312 -6.40 -0.44 1.20
C ALA A 312 -7.42 -1.52 0.76
N ASN A 313 -8.68 -1.14 0.53
CA ASN A 313 -9.71 -2.09 0.07
C ASN A 313 -9.30 -2.77 -1.24
N SER A 314 -8.66 -2.05 -2.16
CA SER A 314 -8.12 -2.60 -3.40
C SER A 314 -7.02 -3.65 -3.16
N ALA A 315 -6.12 -3.39 -2.21
CA ALA A 315 -5.09 -4.34 -1.82
C ALA A 315 -5.70 -5.60 -1.17
N MET A 316 -6.73 -5.41 -0.35
CA MET A 316 -7.46 -6.53 0.25
C MET A 316 -8.18 -7.37 -0.80
N ASN A 317 -8.81 -6.74 -1.80
CA ASN A 317 -9.42 -7.44 -2.93
C ASN A 317 -8.37 -8.24 -3.71
N TRP A 318 -7.19 -7.67 -3.96
CA TRP A 318 -6.09 -8.38 -4.61
C TRP A 318 -5.62 -9.59 -3.78
N LEU A 319 -5.49 -9.46 -2.45
CA LEU A 319 -5.14 -10.56 -1.55
C LEU A 319 -6.19 -11.68 -1.56
N TRP A 320 -7.45 -11.37 -1.86
CA TRP A 320 -8.53 -12.33 -1.97
C TRP A 320 -8.60 -12.99 -3.34
N ASP A 321 -8.68 -12.18 -4.38
CA ASP A 321 -9.14 -12.62 -5.70
C ASP A 321 -7.98 -13.01 -6.61
N THR A 322 -6.82 -12.34 -6.47
CA THR A 322 -5.67 -12.51 -7.36
C THR A 322 -4.58 -13.34 -6.69
N TRP A 323 -4.03 -12.84 -5.59
CA TRP A 323 -2.92 -13.54 -4.91
C TRP A 323 -3.41 -14.73 -4.07
N ARG A 324 -4.66 -14.72 -3.61
CA ARG A 324 -5.30 -15.81 -2.91
C ARG A 324 -4.59 -16.22 -1.62
N ALA A 325 -4.61 -15.31 -0.63
CA ALA A 325 -4.22 -15.65 0.73
C ALA A 325 -5.31 -16.51 1.40
N ASP A 326 -5.46 -17.74 0.92
CA ASP A 326 -6.52 -18.66 1.36
C ASP A 326 -6.28 -19.20 2.78
N PRO A 327 -7.26 -19.81 3.46
CA PRO A 327 -7.06 -20.45 4.75
C PRO A 327 -5.89 -21.42 4.72
N GLY A 328 -5.04 -21.37 5.75
CA GLY A 328 -3.77 -22.10 5.82
C GLY A 328 -2.55 -21.32 5.29
N THR A 329 -2.73 -20.21 4.56
CA THR A 329 -1.61 -19.33 4.20
C THR A 329 -0.89 -18.84 5.46
N THR A 330 0.42 -18.98 5.53
CA THR A 330 1.22 -18.51 6.67
C THR A 330 1.17 -16.99 6.79
N VAL A 331 1.04 -16.50 8.02
CA VAL A 331 1.14 -15.08 8.38
C VAL A 331 2.30 -14.92 9.36
N LEU A 332 3.37 -14.27 8.93
CA LEU A 332 4.56 -13.99 9.75
C LEU A 332 4.54 -12.53 10.19
N VAL A 333 4.40 -12.28 11.50
CA VAL A 333 4.37 -10.95 12.09
C VAL A 333 5.65 -10.69 12.87
N TYR A 334 6.38 -9.61 12.57
CA TYR A 334 7.66 -9.30 13.19
C TYR A 334 7.91 -7.81 13.37
#